data_31c8528585607702891d5670c4b62255
#
_entry.id   31c8528585607702891d5670c4b62255
#
_cell.length_a   1.000
_cell.length_b   1.000
_cell.length_c   1.000
_cell.angle_alpha   90.00
_cell.angle_beta   90.00
_cell.angle_gamma   90.00
#
_symmetry.space_group_name_H-M   'P 1'
#
loop_
_entity.id
_entity.type
_entity.pdbx_description
1 polymer ?
#
loop_
_entity_poly.entity_id
_entity_poly.type
_entity_poly.pdbx_seq_one_letter_code
_entity_poly.pdbx_strand_id
1 'polypeptide(L)'
;MTSKSPFHELRLWLGIERNTTSHGEKWISGIGAVMGILSVYWITRWAFPHGFNGTPGGMVMLTSMGASAVLLFAVPHGALSQPWAVIGGHLISAAIGVTCQQLFPDQTWTAALAVGLAVGAMHYLRCIHPPGGATALAAVIGGTEVHALGYHYLLAPVLVNVAAILLMALAFNALFPWRRYPAHLHKRPPASPTTQPAQ
;
A
#
# COMPACT_ATOMS: atom_id res chain seq x y z
N MET A 1 -35.25 -27.95 9.13
CA MET A 1 -34.37 -26.79 9.41
C MET A 1 -33.15 -27.31 10.14
N THR A 2 -32.04 -27.54 9.42
CA THR A 2 -30.81 -28.03 10.02
C THR A 2 -30.17 -26.86 10.78
N SER A 3 -30.09 -26.97 12.09
CA SER A 3 -29.38 -26.02 12.96
C SER A 3 -27.92 -25.96 12.50
N LYS A 4 -27.53 -24.85 11.89
CA LYS A 4 -26.12 -24.61 11.54
C LYS A 4 -25.34 -24.50 12.85
N SER A 5 -24.19 -25.20 12.92
CA SER A 5 -23.31 -25.16 14.08
C SER A 5 -22.94 -23.69 14.43
N PRO A 6 -22.91 -23.31 15.71
CA PRO A 6 -22.52 -21.96 16.14
C PRO A 6 -21.12 -21.56 15.63
N PHE A 7 -20.22 -22.53 15.44
CA PHE A 7 -18.93 -22.31 14.79
C PHE A 7 -19.05 -21.90 13.31
N HIS A 8 -20.05 -22.39 12.59
CA HIS A 8 -20.28 -21.99 11.21
C HIS A 8 -20.74 -20.53 11.12
N GLU A 9 -21.69 -20.12 11.98
CA GLU A 9 -22.16 -18.74 12.04
C GLU A 9 -21.02 -17.79 12.48
N LEU A 10 -20.23 -18.16 13.47
CA LEU A 10 -19.06 -17.37 13.89
C LEU A 10 -18.03 -17.19 12.75
N ARG A 11 -17.76 -18.23 11.97
CA ARG A 11 -16.85 -18.14 10.81
C ARG A 11 -17.41 -17.19 9.73
N LEU A 12 -18.72 -17.26 9.45
CA LEU A 12 -19.36 -16.34 8.50
C LEU A 12 -19.29 -14.89 9.02
N TRP A 13 -19.55 -14.69 10.31
CA TRP A 13 -19.49 -13.36 10.92
C TRP A 13 -18.07 -12.78 10.91
N LEU A 14 -17.06 -13.61 11.12
CA LEU A 14 -15.65 -13.23 11.05
C LEU A 14 -15.12 -13.11 9.61
N GLY A 15 -15.90 -13.44 8.58
CA GLY A 15 -15.45 -13.43 7.19
C GLY A 15 -14.34 -14.45 6.90
N ILE A 16 -14.25 -15.54 7.69
CA ILE A 16 -13.22 -16.56 7.50
C ILE A 16 -13.59 -17.47 6.33
N GLU A 17 -13.10 -17.12 5.17
CA GLU A 17 -13.24 -17.92 3.95
C GLU A 17 -12.18 -19.01 3.83
N ARG A 18 -12.45 -20.01 2.99
CA ARG A 18 -11.45 -21.03 2.66
C ARG A 18 -10.29 -20.39 1.90
N ASN A 19 -9.10 -20.48 2.44
CA ASN A 19 -7.89 -20.06 1.74
C ASN A 19 -7.57 -21.05 0.61
N THR A 20 -7.79 -20.63 -0.64
CA THR A 20 -7.51 -21.43 -1.84
C THR A 20 -6.10 -21.19 -2.41
N THR A 21 -5.34 -20.28 -1.83
CA THR A 21 -3.98 -19.95 -2.26
C THR A 21 -3.04 -21.11 -2.02
N SER A 22 -2.27 -21.51 -3.02
CA SER A 22 -1.29 -22.60 -2.92
C SER A 22 -0.17 -22.28 -1.92
N HIS A 23 0.48 -23.31 -1.38
CA HIS A 23 1.62 -23.10 -0.48
C HIS A 23 2.78 -22.38 -1.17
N GLY A 24 3.06 -22.70 -2.45
CA GLY A 24 4.07 -22.00 -3.24
C GLY A 24 3.79 -20.51 -3.37
N GLU A 25 2.54 -20.15 -3.64
CA GLU A 25 2.12 -18.74 -3.77
C GLU A 25 2.28 -17.96 -2.45
N LYS A 26 1.99 -18.61 -1.31
CA LYS A 26 2.20 -17.99 0.01
C LYS A 26 3.68 -17.67 0.26
N TRP A 27 4.58 -18.59 -0.08
CA TRP A 27 6.02 -18.39 0.05
C TRP A 27 6.53 -17.31 -0.92
N ILE A 28 6.11 -17.36 -2.18
CA ILE A 28 6.47 -16.35 -3.19
C ILE A 28 6.03 -14.96 -2.73
N SER A 29 4.83 -14.82 -2.19
CA SER A 29 4.33 -13.54 -1.64
C SER A 29 5.19 -13.04 -0.48
N GLY A 30 5.54 -13.92 0.45
CA GLY A 30 6.40 -13.59 1.59
C GLY A 30 7.80 -13.16 1.16
N ILE A 31 8.43 -13.91 0.25
CA ILE A 31 9.75 -13.58 -0.30
C ILE A 31 9.69 -12.24 -1.04
N GLY A 32 8.66 -12.04 -1.87
CA GLY A 32 8.44 -10.78 -2.58
C GLY A 32 8.34 -9.59 -1.63
N ALA A 33 7.60 -9.72 -0.53
CA ALA A 33 7.47 -8.67 0.48
C ALA A 33 8.82 -8.35 1.14
N VAL A 34 9.62 -9.36 1.47
CA VAL A 34 10.99 -9.18 2.00
C VAL A 34 11.85 -8.41 0.99
N MET A 35 11.87 -8.85 -0.27
CA MET A 35 12.63 -8.18 -1.33
C MET A 35 12.16 -6.73 -1.56
N GLY A 36 10.84 -6.50 -1.50
CA GLY A 36 10.24 -5.17 -1.59
C GLY A 36 10.74 -4.23 -0.49
N ILE A 37 10.69 -4.66 0.75
CA ILE A 37 11.14 -3.84 1.89
C ILE A 37 12.65 -3.64 1.88
N LEU A 38 13.42 -4.68 1.56
CA LEU A 38 14.88 -4.54 1.41
C LEU A 38 15.25 -3.57 0.30
N SER A 39 14.54 -3.57 -0.84
CA SER A 39 14.79 -2.63 -1.92
C SER A 39 14.52 -1.18 -1.50
N VAL A 40 13.43 -0.93 -0.78
CA VAL A 40 13.14 0.40 -0.20
C VAL A 40 14.28 0.82 0.72
N TYR A 41 14.67 -0.05 1.65
CA TYR A 41 15.75 0.27 2.60
C TYR A 41 17.06 0.59 1.89
N TRP A 42 17.55 -0.28 1.00
CA TRP A 42 18.84 -0.12 0.36
C TRP A 42 18.89 1.04 -0.64
N ILE A 43 17.84 1.22 -1.46
CA ILE A 43 17.76 2.34 -2.40
C ILE A 43 17.73 3.66 -1.64
N THR A 44 16.92 3.75 -0.59
CA THR A 44 16.83 4.96 0.20
C THR A 44 18.13 5.24 0.97
N ARG A 45 18.73 4.21 1.55
CA ARG A 45 20.00 4.35 2.28
C ARG A 45 21.16 4.75 1.36
N TRP A 46 21.15 4.26 0.12
CA TRP A 46 22.13 4.66 -0.88
C TRP A 46 21.95 6.12 -1.33
N ALA A 47 20.71 6.52 -1.61
CA ALA A 47 20.38 7.88 -2.05
C ALA A 47 20.52 8.92 -0.94
N PHE A 48 20.26 8.54 0.31
CA PHE A 48 20.28 9.40 1.50
C PHE A 48 21.08 8.74 2.63
N PRO A 49 22.43 8.74 2.55
CA PRO A 49 23.29 8.06 3.51
C PRO A 49 23.10 8.51 4.95
N HIS A 50 22.68 9.76 5.15
CA HIS A 50 22.43 10.38 6.45
C HIS A 50 20.93 10.50 6.80
N GLY A 51 20.05 9.73 6.11
CA GLY A 51 18.61 9.89 6.22
C GLY A 51 18.08 11.12 5.48
N PHE A 52 16.77 11.29 5.47
CA PHE A 52 16.13 12.40 4.74
C PHE A 52 16.41 13.78 5.36
N ASN A 53 16.75 13.83 6.63
CA ASN A 53 17.04 15.06 7.38
C ASN A 53 18.55 15.38 7.45
N GLY A 54 19.41 14.58 6.86
CA GLY A 54 20.85 14.72 6.98
C GLY A 54 21.43 14.30 8.34
N THR A 55 20.63 13.70 9.24
CA THR A 55 21.07 13.23 10.55
C THR A 55 21.49 11.76 10.50
N PRO A 56 22.63 11.38 11.13
CA PRO A 56 23.00 9.98 11.24
C PRO A 56 21.91 9.16 11.96
N GLY A 57 21.44 8.08 11.32
CA GLY A 57 20.35 7.26 11.84
C GLY A 57 18.94 7.81 11.58
N GLY A 58 18.81 8.92 10.84
CA GLY A 58 17.54 9.49 10.45
C GLY A 58 16.65 8.54 9.66
N MET A 59 15.36 8.86 9.59
CA MET A 59 14.35 8.04 8.90
C MET A 59 14.77 7.77 7.45
N VAL A 60 14.76 6.50 7.05
CA VAL A 60 15.05 6.05 5.68
C VAL A 60 13.83 5.38 5.02
N MET A 61 12.82 5.01 5.78
CA MET A 61 11.67 4.27 5.26
C MET A 61 10.38 4.64 6.01
N LEU A 62 9.31 4.78 5.22
CA LEU A 62 7.96 4.96 5.78
C LEU A 62 7.38 3.61 6.23
N THR A 63 6.75 3.59 7.40
CA THR A 63 6.06 2.40 7.93
C THR A 63 4.91 1.94 7.03
N SER A 64 4.29 2.86 6.29
CA SER A 64 3.25 2.55 5.30
C SER A 64 3.73 1.62 4.17
N MET A 65 5.05 1.53 3.91
CA MET A 65 5.62 0.61 2.92
C MET A 65 5.39 -0.86 3.29
N GLY A 66 5.32 -1.20 4.59
CA GLY A 66 4.95 -2.56 5.03
C GLY A 66 3.58 -2.98 4.52
N ALA A 67 2.57 -2.11 4.66
CA ALA A 67 1.23 -2.37 4.14
C ALA A 67 1.19 -2.40 2.59
N SER A 68 1.96 -1.51 1.92
CA SER A 68 2.11 -1.55 0.47
C SER A 68 2.76 -2.84 -0.02
N ALA A 69 3.75 -3.38 0.72
CA ALA A 69 4.37 -4.67 0.40
C ALA A 69 3.35 -5.80 0.43
N VAL A 70 2.46 -5.85 1.43
CA VAL A 70 1.37 -6.85 1.49
C VAL A 70 0.51 -6.77 0.22
N LEU A 71 0.07 -5.58 -0.17
CA LEU A 71 -0.78 -5.40 -1.35
C LEU A 71 -0.05 -5.80 -2.64
N LEU A 72 1.18 -5.34 -2.83
CA LEU A 72 1.95 -5.55 -4.06
C LEU A 72 2.43 -6.99 -4.25
N PHE A 73 2.65 -7.72 -3.15
CA PHE A 73 3.21 -9.08 -3.22
C PHE A 73 2.23 -10.17 -2.80
N ALA A 74 1.16 -9.91 -2.05
CA ALA A 74 0.13 -10.90 -1.77
C ALA A 74 -1.09 -10.80 -2.68
N VAL A 75 -1.43 -9.60 -3.17
CA VAL A 75 -2.58 -9.34 -4.05
C VAL A 75 -2.23 -8.42 -5.23
N PRO A 76 -1.24 -8.79 -6.08
CA PRO A 76 -0.70 -7.90 -7.12
C PRO A 76 -1.76 -7.49 -8.17
N HIS A 77 -2.79 -8.31 -8.39
CA HIS A 77 -3.85 -8.02 -9.35
C HIS A 77 -5.01 -7.22 -8.76
N GLY A 78 -4.99 -6.95 -7.45
CA GLY A 78 -6.02 -6.16 -6.78
C GLY A 78 -6.05 -4.71 -7.29
N ALA A 79 -7.23 -4.10 -7.34
CA ALA A 79 -7.38 -2.71 -7.78
C ALA A 79 -6.57 -1.74 -6.91
N LEU A 80 -6.49 -2.01 -5.60
CA LEU A 80 -5.76 -1.21 -4.62
C LEU A 80 -4.23 -1.32 -4.74
N SER A 81 -3.74 -2.31 -5.50
CA SER A 81 -2.32 -2.59 -5.72
C SER A 81 -1.80 -1.99 -7.03
N GLN A 82 -2.64 -1.41 -7.88
CA GLN A 82 -2.21 -0.93 -9.18
C GLN A 82 -1.31 0.31 -9.08
N PRO A 83 -0.40 0.56 -10.05
CA PRO A 83 0.58 1.64 -9.96
C PRO A 83 -0.03 3.00 -9.65
N TRP A 84 -1.16 3.36 -10.30
CA TRP A 84 -1.84 4.63 -10.02
C TRP A 84 -2.40 4.69 -8.60
N ALA A 85 -2.99 3.60 -8.11
CA ALA A 85 -3.45 3.52 -6.72
C ALA A 85 -2.30 3.76 -5.75
N VAL A 86 -1.15 3.11 -5.95
CA VAL A 86 0.02 3.23 -5.07
C VAL A 86 0.62 4.64 -5.13
N ILE A 87 0.94 5.15 -6.32
CA ILE A 87 1.57 6.47 -6.49
C ILE A 87 0.63 7.57 -6.01
N GLY A 88 -0.58 7.62 -6.57
CA GLY A 88 -1.57 8.65 -6.24
C GLY A 88 -1.99 8.58 -4.79
N GLY A 89 -2.26 7.37 -4.28
CA GLY A 89 -2.65 7.15 -2.89
C GLY A 89 -1.63 7.69 -1.89
N HIS A 90 -0.35 7.42 -2.09
CA HIS A 90 0.68 7.95 -1.21
C HIS A 90 0.91 9.46 -1.37
N LEU A 91 1.06 9.96 -2.61
CA LEU A 91 1.40 11.37 -2.82
C LEU A 91 0.28 12.32 -2.41
N ILE A 92 -0.98 11.98 -2.76
CA ILE A 92 -2.14 12.78 -2.38
C ILE A 92 -2.32 12.78 -0.86
N SER A 93 -2.17 11.61 -0.24
CA SER A 93 -2.24 11.49 1.22
C SER A 93 -1.14 12.26 1.93
N ALA A 94 0.09 12.21 1.40
CA ALA A 94 1.21 13.00 1.92
C ALA A 94 0.93 14.51 1.84
N ALA A 95 0.44 14.99 0.67
CA ALA A 95 0.11 16.39 0.49
C ALA A 95 -0.96 16.87 1.48
N ILE A 96 -2.02 16.09 1.64
CA ILE A 96 -3.10 16.40 2.59
C ILE A 96 -2.59 16.36 4.03
N GLY A 97 -1.81 15.33 4.38
CA GLY A 97 -1.25 15.21 5.72
C GLY A 97 -0.37 16.38 6.11
N VAL A 98 0.56 16.78 5.22
CA VAL A 98 1.43 17.96 5.42
C VAL A 98 0.60 19.24 5.53
N THR A 99 -0.40 19.42 4.65
CA THR A 99 -1.28 20.60 4.69
C THR A 99 -2.04 20.68 6.02
N CYS A 100 -2.63 19.57 6.47
CA CYS A 100 -3.36 19.53 7.74
C CYS A 100 -2.43 19.84 8.92
N GLN A 101 -1.22 19.27 8.93
CA GLN A 101 -0.26 19.53 9.98
C GLN A 101 0.16 21.00 10.03
N GLN A 102 0.37 21.65 8.87
CA GLN A 102 0.76 23.05 8.81
C GLN A 102 -0.38 24.01 9.19
N LEU A 103 -1.62 23.70 8.83
CA LEU A 103 -2.77 24.53 9.15
C LEU A 103 -3.27 24.36 10.58
N PHE A 104 -3.14 23.17 11.13
CA PHE A 104 -3.69 22.80 12.44
C PHE A 104 -2.63 22.07 13.29
N PRO A 105 -1.47 22.71 13.57
CA PRO A 105 -0.46 22.07 14.38
C PRO A 105 -1.00 21.78 15.80
N ASP A 106 -0.54 20.69 16.39
CA ASP A 106 -0.79 20.31 17.79
C ASP A 106 -2.27 20.11 18.19
N GLN A 107 -3.19 20.02 17.21
CA GLN A 107 -4.59 19.69 17.48
C GLN A 107 -4.79 18.16 17.49
N THR A 108 -5.47 17.64 18.49
CA THR A 108 -5.71 16.20 18.67
C THR A 108 -6.49 15.55 17.52
N TRP A 109 -7.31 16.31 16.83
CA TRP A 109 -8.14 15.85 15.71
C TRP A 109 -7.48 15.96 14.33
N THR A 110 -6.32 16.65 14.20
CA THR A 110 -5.64 16.88 12.90
C THR A 110 -5.33 15.58 12.17
N ALA A 111 -4.87 14.56 12.90
CA ALA A 111 -4.56 13.25 12.33
C ALA A 111 -5.82 12.58 11.72
N ALA A 112 -6.95 12.64 12.44
CA ALA A 112 -8.21 12.09 11.96
C ALA A 112 -8.72 12.85 10.73
N LEU A 113 -8.64 14.19 10.73
CA LEU A 113 -8.99 15.02 9.59
C LEU A 113 -8.13 14.69 8.37
N ALA A 114 -6.81 14.59 8.54
CA ALA A 114 -5.89 14.28 7.45
C ALA A 114 -6.21 12.94 6.80
N VAL A 115 -6.43 11.89 7.59
CA VAL A 115 -6.81 10.56 7.08
C VAL A 115 -8.17 10.60 6.39
N GLY A 116 -9.17 11.26 6.97
CA GLY A 116 -10.52 11.37 6.38
C GLY A 116 -10.50 12.10 5.04
N LEU A 117 -9.81 13.24 4.96
CA LEU A 117 -9.64 13.98 3.70
C LEU A 117 -8.85 13.18 2.66
N ALA A 118 -7.78 12.46 3.07
CA ALA A 118 -7.01 11.61 2.18
C ALA A 118 -7.89 10.49 1.58
N VAL A 119 -8.70 9.82 2.38
CA VAL A 119 -9.66 8.79 1.91
C VAL A 119 -10.62 9.40 0.90
N GLY A 120 -11.23 10.54 1.21
CA GLY A 120 -12.14 11.25 0.29
C GLY A 120 -11.45 11.59 -1.03
N ALA A 121 -10.26 12.20 -0.98
CA ALA A 121 -9.50 12.58 -2.18
C ALA A 121 -9.11 11.35 -3.03
N MET A 122 -8.66 10.27 -2.40
CA MET A 122 -8.35 9.02 -3.10
C MET A 122 -9.56 8.44 -3.84
N HIS A 123 -10.78 8.56 -3.31
CA HIS A 123 -12.00 8.15 -3.99
C HIS A 123 -12.25 8.98 -5.26
N TYR A 124 -12.24 10.31 -5.15
CA TYR A 124 -12.46 11.20 -6.30
C TYR A 124 -11.39 11.02 -7.39
N LEU A 125 -10.13 10.82 -6.99
CA LEU A 125 -9.00 10.67 -7.91
C LEU A 125 -8.76 9.22 -8.36
N ARG A 126 -9.63 8.29 -7.96
CA ARG A 126 -9.59 6.85 -8.32
C ARG A 126 -8.24 6.19 -8.01
N CYS A 127 -7.64 6.55 -6.88
CA CYS A 127 -6.34 6.04 -6.46
C CYS A 127 -6.38 5.49 -5.02
N ILE A 128 -7.45 4.78 -4.67
CA ILE A 128 -7.58 4.21 -3.33
C ILE A 128 -6.46 3.22 -3.10
N HIS A 129 -5.64 3.56 -2.09
CA HIS A 129 -4.53 2.73 -1.60
C HIS A 129 -4.47 2.85 -0.08
N PRO A 130 -4.93 1.86 0.67
CA PRO A 130 -5.04 1.97 2.13
C PRO A 130 -3.76 2.41 2.85
N PRO A 131 -2.55 1.98 2.43
CA PRO A 131 -1.31 2.49 3.01
C PRO A 131 -1.11 4.01 2.86
N GLY A 132 -1.79 4.66 1.90
CA GLY A 132 -1.82 6.12 1.78
C GLY A 132 -2.38 6.78 3.03
N GLY A 133 -3.42 6.21 3.66
CA GLY A 133 -3.94 6.70 4.93
C GLY A 133 -2.88 6.73 6.03
N ALA A 134 -2.04 5.69 6.11
CA ALA A 134 -0.91 5.67 7.04
C ALA A 134 0.16 6.72 6.67
N THR A 135 0.32 7.06 5.39
CA THR A 135 1.22 8.13 4.95
C THR A 135 0.71 9.52 5.36
N ALA A 136 -0.60 9.78 5.25
CA ALA A 136 -1.20 11.02 5.77
C ALA A 136 -1.05 11.12 7.29
N LEU A 137 -1.30 10.01 8.00
CA LEU A 137 -1.13 9.93 9.44
C LEU A 137 0.32 10.22 9.84
N ALA A 138 1.29 9.60 9.18
CA ALA A 138 2.72 9.81 9.45
C ALA A 138 3.17 11.26 9.23
N ALA A 139 2.59 11.98 8.26
CA ALA A 139 2.88 13.39 8.04
C ALA A 139 2.45 14.27 9.24
N VAL A 140 1.40 13.85 9.97
CA VAL A 140 0.88 14.60 11.12
C VAL A 140 1.57 14.20 12.43
N ILE A 141 1.77 12.90 12.68
CA ILE A 141 2.30 12.40 13.95
C ILE A 141 3.80 12.05 13.92
N GLY A 142 4.46 12.25 12.79
CA GLY A 142 5.85 11.84 12.57
C GLY A 142 6.91 12.67 13.32
N GLY A 143 6.48 13.64 14.11
CA GLY A 143 7.37 14.45 14.94
C GLY A 143 8.16 15.51 14.17
N THR A 144 9.06 16.17 14.88
CA THR A 144 9.81 17.34 14.37
C THR A 144 10.61 17.06 13.10
N GLU A 145 11.15 15.86 12.96
CA GLU A 145 11.92 15.46 11.76
C GLU A 145 11.05 15.45 10.49
N VAL A 146 9.84 14.89 10.59
CA VAL A 146 8.89 14.86 9.46
C VAL A 146 8.32 16.25 9.19
N HIS A 147 7.97 16.98 10.24
CA HIS A 147 7.41 18.33 10.11
C HIS A 147 8.42 19.31 9.47
N ALA A 148 9.71 19.20 9.79
CA ALA A 148 10.77 20.01 9.19
C ALA A 148 10.91 19.82 7.68
N LEU A 149 10.49 18.66 7.12
CA LEU A 149 10.51 18.45 5.68
C LEU A 149 9.42 19.25 4.94
N GLY A 150 8.32 19.59 5.60
CA GLY A 150 7.20 20.22 4.92
C GLY A 150 6.80 19.43 3.67
N TYR A 151 6.60 20.13 2.55
CA TYR A 151 6.24 19.47 1.28
C TYR A 151 7.37 18.66 0.62
N HIS A 152 8.63 18.79 1.07
CA HIS A 152 9.70 17.88 0.63
C HIS A 152 9.43 16.43 1.04
N TYR A 153 8.61 16.22 2.08
CA TYR A 153 8.13 14.91 2.49
C TYR A 153 7.51 14.11 1.31
N LEU A 154 6.84 14.79 0.35
CA LEU A 154 6.26 14.13 -0.83
C LEU A 154 7.34 13.55 -1.75
N LEU A 155 8.45 14.26 -1.93
CA LEU A 155 9.54 13.83 -2.80
C LEU A 155 10.43 12.81 -2.08
N ALA A 156 10.85 13.16 -0.88
CA ALA A 156 11.65 12.30 -0.02
C ALA A 156 11.14 12.45 1.44
N PRO A 157 10.62 11.38 2.03
CA PRO A 157 10.73 9.94 1.69
C PRO A 157 9.68 9.35 0.75
N VAL A 158 8.49 10.00 0.54
CA VAL A 158 7.32 9.32 -0.03
C VAL A 158 7.58 8.80 -1.44
N LEU A 159 7.90 9.67 -2.39
CA LEU A 159 8.08 9.27 -3.79
C LEU A 159 9.25 8.28 -3.96
N VAL A 160 10.35 8.47 -3.22
CA VAL A 160 11.51 7.58 -3.28
C VAL A 160 11.14 6.18 -2.81
N ASN A 161 10.45 6.05 -1.68
CA ASN A 161 10.00 4.76 -1.15
C ASN A 161 8.98 4.08 -2.08
N VAL A 162 8.02 4.85 -2.60
CA VAL A 162 7.01 4.37 -3.55
C VAL A 162 7.68 3.88 -4.85
N ALA A 163 8.62 4.64 -5.40
CA ALA A 163 9.34 4.25 -6.60
C ALA A 163 10.14 2.96 -6.37
N ALA A 164 10.86 2.86 -5.26
CA ALA A 164 11.65 1.68 -4.92
C ALA A 164 10.79 0.41 -4.82
N ILE A 165 9.67 0.46 -4.08
CA ILE A 165 8.81 -0.71 -3.90
C ILE A 165 8.07 -1.09 -5.19
N LEU A 166 7.65 -0.12 -6.00
CA LEU A 166 7.01 -0.37 -7.30
C LEU A 166 7.97 -1.00 -8.30
N LEU A 167 9.20 -0.49 -8.41
CA LEU A 167 10.21 -1.09 -9.27
C LEU A 167 10.50 -2.54 -8.88
N MET A 168 10.62 -2.81 -7.58
CA MET A 168 10.77 -4.18 -7.10
C MET A 168 9.53 -5.03 -7.39
N ALA A 169 8.33 -4.50 -7.22
CA ALA A 169 7.10 -5.24 -7.52
C ALA A 169 6.98 -5.57 -9.02
N LEU A 170 7.34 -4.63 -9.91
CA LEU A 170 7.41 -4.86 -11.35
C LEU A 170 8.41 -5.97 -11.68
N ALA A 171 9.64 -5.87 -11.18
CA ALA A 171 10.71 -6.83 -11.45
C ALA A 171 10.38 -8.23 -10.88
N PHE A 172 9.98 -8.30 -9.62
CA PHE A 172 9.71 -9.57 -8.94
C PHE A 172 8.50 -10.31 -9.52
N ASN A 173 7.37 -9.61 -9.71
CA ASN A 173 6.17 -10.26 -10.24
C ASN A 173 6.32 -10.64 -11.72
N ALA A 174 7.22 -10.00 -12.48
CA ALA A 174 7.53 -10.37 -13.87
C ALA A 174 8.20 -11.76 -13.98
N LEU A 175 8.86 -12.26 -12.93
CA LEU A 175 9.48 -13.58 -12.89
C LEU A 175 8.45 -14.72 -13.00
N PHE A 176 7.19 -14.45 -12.67
CA PHE A 176 6.13 -15.44 -12.60
C PHE A 176 5.01 -15.11 -13.60
N PRO A 177 4.77 -15.94 -14.65
CA PRO A 177 3.77 -15.66 -15.69
C PRO A 177 2.36 -15.39 -15.16
N TRP A 178 1.96 -16.06 -14.06
CA TRP A 178 0.64 -15.91 -13.43
C TRP A 178 0.52 -14.71 -12.50
N ARG A 179 1.63 -14.02 -12.20
CA ARG A 179 1.69 -12.85 -11.31
C ARG A 179 1.99 -11.55 -12.03
N ARG A 180 1.99 -11.52 -13.36
CA ARG A 180 2.37 -10.34 -14.13
C ARG A 180 1.65 -9.09 -13.63
N TYR A 181 2.45 -8.08 -13.32
CA TYR A 181 2.02 -6.81 -12.76
C TYR A 181 2.53 -5.67 -13.67
N PRO A 182 1.75 -4.62 -13.93
CA PRO A 182 0.35 -4.36 -13.49
C PRO A 182 -0.68 -5.36 -14.05
N ALA A 183 -1.89 -5.36 -13.46
CA ALA A 183 -2.93 -6.36 -13.75
C ALA A 183 -3.33 -6.47 -15.24
N HIS A 184 -3.21 -5.38 -16.02
CA HIS A 184 -3.51 -5.41 -17.46
C HIS A 184 -2.54 -6.29 -18.28
N LEU A 185 -1.34 -6.59 -17.74
CA LEU A 185 -0.38 -7.52 -18.34
C LEU A 185 -0.73 -8.98 -18.06
N HIS A 186 -1.66 -9.24 -17.13
CA HIS A 186 -2.13 -10.57 -16.83
C HIS A 186 -3.18 -10.99 -17.86
N LYS A 187 -2.85 -11.96 -18.70
CA LYS A 187 -3.81 -12.54 -19.66
C LYS A 187 -4.89 -13.28 -18.87
N ARG A 188 -6.10 -12.71 -18.79
CA ARG A 188 -7.26 -13.46 -18.28
C ARG A 188 -7.50 -14.65 -19.21
N PRO A 189 -7.72 -15.87 -18.68
CA PRO A 189 -8.26 -16.95 -19.47
C PRO A 189 -9.55 -16.47 -20.15
N PRO A 190 -9.86 -16.89 -21.40
CA PRO A 190 -11.15 -16.58 -22.00
C PRO A 190 -12.26 -17.01 -21.04
N ALA A 191 -13.22 -16.13 -20.83
CA ALA A 191 -14.39 -16.45 -20.02
C ALA A 191 -15.02 -17.73 -20.58
N SER A 192 -15.19 -18.75 -19.73
CA SER A 192 -15.97 -19.94 -20.11
C SER A 192 -17.34 -19.46 -20.59
N PRO A 193 -17.88 -20.03 -21.71
CA PRO A 193 -19.21 -19.69 -22.18
C PRO A 193 -20.18 -19.90 -21.01
N THR A 194 -20.80 -18.82 -20.57
CA THR A 194 -21.94 -18.91 -19.64
C THR A 194 -23.01 -19.76 -20.34
N THR A 195 -23.23 -20.96 -19.84
CA THR A 195 -24.45 -21.70 -20.14
C THR A 195 -25.62 -20.83 -19.69
N GLN A 196 -26.21 -20.09 -20.63
CA GLN A 196 -27.50 -19.44 -20.39
C GLN A 196 -28.46 -20.53 -19.94
N PRO A 197 -29.21 -20.41 -18.85
CA PRO A 197 -30.30 -21.33 -18.58
C PRO A 197 -31.30 -21.16 -19.70
N ALA A 198 -31.66 -22.28 -20.35
CA ALA A 198 -32.72 -22.35 -21.32
C ALA A 198 -34.00 -21.77 -20.70
N GLN A 199 -34.60 -20.82 -21.42
CA GLN A 199 -35.90 -20.23 -21.09
C GLN A 199 -37.00 -21.27 -21.21
#